data_8203c907e69671852c064966dde483ea
#
_entry.id   8203c907e69671852c064966dde483ea
#
_cell.length_a   1.000
_cell.length_b   1.000
_cell.length_c   1.000
_cell.angle_alpha   90.00
_cell.angle_beta   90.00
_cell.angle_gamma   90.00
#
_symmetry.space_group_name_H-M   'P 1'
#
loop_
_entity.id
_entity.type
_entity.pdbx_description
1 polymer ?
#
loop_
_entity_poly.entity_id
_entity_poly.type
_entity_poly.pdbx_seq_one_letter_code
_entity_poly.pdbx_strand_id
1 'polypeptide(L)'
;IDGIDVTEQIRSPEVTANARYAASAPRVRAKLVEMQRQFAADRQRIVAEGRDQGTVVFADADMKFYLTADPKERAKRRQAELEAKGKRQAVERVQRAIEQRDKSDEGREIGPLRPANDAIIVDTTQLGVEEVVEKLLRCVEEKCSKKG
;
A
#
# COMPACT_ATOMS: atom_id res chain seq x y z
N ILE A 1 3.98 -13.21 17.43
CA ILE A 1 5.44 -13.21 17.58
C ILE A 1 5.76 -14.27 18.64
N ASP A 2 6.62 -15.23 18.31
CA ASP A 2 7.00 -16.32 19.23
C ASP A 2 5.81 -17.04 19.88
N GLY A 3 4.76 -17.29 19.08
CA GLY A 3 3.52 -17.92 19.52
C GLY A 3 2.53 -16.99 20.23
N ILE A 4 2.88 -15.72 20.42
CA ILE A 4 1.98 -14.71 21.03
C ILE A 4 1.25 -13.96 19.91
N ASP A 5 -0.08 -13.92 20.01
CA ASP A 5 -0.89 -13.07 19.13
C ASP A 5 -0.73 -11.59 19.52
N VAL A 6 -0.23 -10.80 18.58
CA VAL A 6 0.00 -9.36 18.75
C VAL A 6 -0.83 -8.51 17.79
N THR A 7 -1.89 -9.08 17.23
CA THR A 7 -2.72 -8.45 16.18
C THR A 7 -3.26 -7.08 16.58
N GLU A 8 -3.72 -6.93 17.81
CA GLU A 8 -4.24 -5.65 18.30
C GLU A 8 -3.11 -4.69 18.69
N GLN A 9 -2.03 -5.21 19.31
CA GLN A 9 -0.90 -4.39 19.76
C GLN A 9 -0.18 -3.71 18.58
N ILE A 10 0.04 -4.42 17.46
CA ILE A 10 0.69 -3.84 16.26
C ILE A 10 -0.12 -2.73 15.59
N ARG A 11 -1.42 -2.62 15.91
CA ARG A 11 -2.33 -1.58 15.41
C ARG A 11 -2.44 -0.38 16.34
N SER A 12 -1.73 -0.38 17.46
CA SER A 12 -1.75 0.74 18.39
C SER A 12 -1.17 2.01 17.75
N PRO A 13 -1.61 3.20 18.19
CA PRO A 13 -1.06 4.46 17.70
C PRO A 13 0.45 4.58 17.93
N GLU A 14 0.93 4.06 19.04
CA GLU A 14 2.35 4.07 19.40
C GLU A 14 3.19 3.23 18.43
N VAL A 15 2.80 1.98 18.18
CA VAL A 15 3.47 1.12 17.20
C VAL A 15 3.41 1.73 15.81
N THR A 16 2.26 2.28 15.41
CA THR A 16 2.10 2.95 14.12
C THR A 16 3.05 4.14 13.97
N ALA A 17 3.21 4.96 15.00
CA ALA A 17 4.11 6.11 14.99
C ALA A 17 5.59 5.70 14.91
N ASN A 18 5.96 4.57 15.53
CA ASN A 18 7.33 4.07 15.58
C ASN A 18 7.72 3.16 14.40
N ALA A 19 6.74 2.58 13.69
CA ALA A 19 6.99 1.69 12.56
C ALA A 19 7.85 2.35 11.46
N ARG A 20 7.81 3.68 11.33
CA ARG A 20 8.64 4.46 10.41
C ARG A 20 10.14 4.24 10.62
N TYR A 21 10.59 4.11 11.86
CA TYR A 21 12.02 3.91 12.18
C TYR A 21 12.50 2.55 11.70
N ALA A 22 11.71 1.50 11.93
CA ALA A 22 12.00 0.17 11.40
C ALA A 22 11.96 0.15 9.86
N ALA A 23 10.95 0.82 9.25
CA ALA A 23 10.80 0.90 7.81
C ALA A 23 11.94 1.66 7.12
N SER A 24 12.61 2.58 7.82
CA SER A 24 13.74 3.36 7.30
C SER A 24 15.10 2.71 7.59
N ALA A 25 15.18 1.69 8.43
CA ALA A 25 16.42 1.01 8.76
C ALA A 25 16.85 0.06 7.62
N PRO A 26 18.02 0.29 6.94
CA PRO A 26 18.38 -0.46 5.74
C PRO A 26 18.44 -1.97 5.93
N ARG A 27 19.02 -2.42 7.06
CA ARG A 27 19.16 -3.86 7.37
C ARG A 27 17.79 -4.53 7.64
N VAL A 28 16.91 -3.84 8.36
CA VAL A 28 15.53 -4.33 8.61
C VAL A 28 14.77 -4.39 7.29
N ARG A 29 14.89 -3.35 6.48
CA ARG A 29 14.26 -3.29 5.16
C ARG A 29 14.71 -4.42 4.26
N ALA A 30 16.01 -4.64 4.13
CA ALA A 30 16.56 -5.75 3.33
C ALA A 30 16.00 -7.11 3.77
N LYS A 31 15.93 -7.35 5.08
CA LYS A 31 15.36 -8.60 5.62
C LYS A 31 13.87 -8.73 5.32
N LEU A 32 13.10 -7.66 5.44
CA LEU A 32 11.67 -7.67 5.11
C LEU A 32 11.43 -7.94 3.62
N VAL A 33 12.23 -7.36 2.73
CA VAL A 33 12.17 -7.63 1.28
C VAL A 33 12.47 -9.09 0.99
N GLU A 34 13.53 -9.64 1.58
CA GLU A 34 13.87 -11.07 1.46
C GLU A 34 12.70 -11.97 1.89
N MET A 35 12.13 -11.71 3.08
CA MET A 35 11.01 -12.50 3.61
C MET A 35 9.78 -12.43 2.70
N GLN A 36 9.44 -11.24 2.17
CA GLN A 36 8.32 -11.08 1.26
C GLN A 36 8.54 -11.86 -0.05
N ARG A 37 9.76 -11.82 -0.60
CA ARG A 37 10.11 -12.58 -1.81
C ARG A 37 10.10 -14.08 -1.57
N GLN A 38 10.62 -14.55 -0.43
CA GLN A 38 10.55 -15.95 -0.05
C GLN A 38 9.10 -16.43 0.08
N PHE A 39 8.25 -15.63 0.73
CA PHE A 39 6.83 -15.94 0.84
C PHE A 39 6.13 -16.04 -0.54
N ALA A 40 6.55 -15.22 -1.49
CA ALA A 40 6.00 -15.22 -2.84
C ALA A 40 6.48 -16.39 -3.70
N ALA A 41 7.73 -16.83 -3.52
CA ALA A 41 8.38 -17.85 -4.34
C ALA A 41 7.64 -19.19 -4.37
N ASP A 42 6.98 -19.55 -3.26
CA ASP A 42 6.23 -20.80 -3.12
C ASP A 42 4.78 -20.70 -3.66
N ARG A 43 4.42 -19.58 -4.30
CA ARG A 43 3.06 -19.29 -4.74
C ARG A 43 3.00 -19.02 -6.23
N GLN A 44 2.05 -19.66 -6.91
CA GLN A 44 1.84 -19.46 -8.35
C GLN A 44 1.30 -18.04 -8.67
N ARG A 45 0.50 -17.48 -7.76
CA ARG A 45 -0.12 -16.16 -7.94
C ARG A 45 -0.17 -15.44 -6.60
N ILE A 46 0.22 -14.19 -6.61
CA ILE A 46 0.11 -13.30 -5.45
C ILE A 46 -0.40 -11.94 -5.89
N VAL A 47 -1.09 -11.27 -4.98
CA VAL A 47 -1.36 -9.84 -5.04
C VAL A 47 -0.74 -9.23 -3.80
N ALA A 48 0.09 -8.22 -3.97
CA ALA A 48 0.74 -7.52 -2.88
C ALA A 48 0.41 -6.03 -2.94
N GLU A 49 0.22 -5.41 -1.78
CA GLU A 49 0.03 -3.97 -1.65
C GLU A 49 1.11 -3.36 -0.75
N GLY A 50 1.45 -2.10 -1.00
CA GLY A 50 2.41 -1.36 -0.19
C GLY A 50 2.90 -0.12 -0.88
N ARG A 51 3.97 0.48 -0.34
CA ARG A 51 4.50 1.76 -0.80
C ARG A 51 5.54 1.62 -1.91
N ASP A 52 6.28 0.54 -1.90
CA ASP A 52 7.37 0.27 -2.81
C ASP A 52 7.35 -1.16 -3.39
N GLN A 53 6.17 -1.78 -3.41
CA GLN A 53 6.01 -3.16 -3.88
C GLN A 53 6.49 -3.30 -5.34
N GLY A 54 6.07 -2.41 -6.23
CA GLY A 54 6.42 -2.45 -7.64
C GLY A 54 7.79 -1.86 -7.99
N THR A 55 8.43 -1.15 -7.06
CA THR A 55 9.74 -0.50 -7.32
C THR A 55 10.91 -1.21 -6.66
N VAL A 56 10.69 -1.88 -5.52
CA VAL A 56 11.75 -2.52 -4.73
C VAL A 56 11.45 -4.00 -4.47
N VAL A 57 10.29 -4.32 -3.88
CA VAL A 57 10.03 -5.69 -3.41
C VAL A 57 9.81 -6.65 -4.57
N PHE A 58 8.90 -6.33 -5.47
CA PHE A 58 8.54 -7.10 -6.67
C PHE A 58 8.72 -6.24 -7.92
N ALA A 59 9.95 -5.77 -8.13
CA ALA A 59 10.31 -4.94 -9.28
C ALA A 59 10.16 -5.68 -10.62
N ASP A 60 10.09 -6.99 -10.58
CA ASP A 60 9.90 -7.93 -11.68
C ASP A 60 8.46 -8.48 -11.77
N ALA A 61 7.51 -7.95 -10.99
CA ALA A 61 6.11 -8.38 -11.06
C ALA A 61 5.53 -8.25 -12.46
N ASP A 62 4.72 -9.24 -12.86
CA ASP A 62 4.03 -9.25 -14.16
C ASP A 62 3.15 -8.02 -14.38
N MET A 63 2.45 -7.56 -13.36
CA MET A 63 1.61 -6.38 -13.40
C MET A 63 1.87 -5.49 -12.20
N LYS A 64 1.91 -4.19 -12.47
CA LYS A 64 2.10 -3.16 -11.44
C LYS A 64 1.04 -2.08 -11.61
N PHE A 65 0.36 -1.79 -10.55
CA PHE A 65 -0.62 -0.71 -10.50
C PHE A 65 -0.19 0.34 -9.48
N TYR A 66 -0.33 1.59 -9.83
CA TYR A 66 -0.19 2.70 -8.92
C TYR A 66 -1.56 3.36 -8.74
N LEU A 67 -2.19 3.09 -7.60
CA LEU A 67 -3.51 3.64 -7.28
C LEU A 67 -3.35 5.05 -6.71
N THR A 68 -4.06 6.00 -7.27
CA THR A 68 -4.13 7.38 -6.78
C THR A 68 -5.57 7.83 -6.60
N ALA A 69 -5.79 8.87 -5.82
CA ALA A 69 -7.06 9.57 -5.72
C ALA A 69 -6.82 10.98 -5.17
N ASP A 70 -7.77 11.88 -5.41
CA ASP A 70 -7.79 13.22 -4.83
C ASP A 70 -7.62 13.16 -3.30
N PRO A 71 -6.77 14.02 -2.70
CA PRO A 71 -6.50 13.99 -1.26
C PRO A 71 -7.75 14.17 -0.39
N LYS A 72 -8.72 14.98 -0.82
CA LYS A 72 -9.98 15.17 -0.07
C LYS A 72 -10.82 13.90 -0.12
N GLU A 73 -10.86 13.24 -1.28
CA GLU A 73 -11.61 11.98 -1.43
C GLU A 73 -11.00 10.87 -0.57
N ARG A 74 -9.68 10.77 -0.55
CA ARG A 74 -8.98 9.83 0.36
C ARG A 74 -9.26 10.12 1.83
N ALA A 75 -9.32 11.42 2.20
CA ALA A 75 -9.65 11.84 3.56
C ALA A 75 -11.09 11.45 3.95
N LYS A 76 -12.06 11.62 3.05
CA LYS A 76 -13.45 11.21 3.28
C LYS A 76 -13.56 9.68 3.47
N ARG A 77 -12.93 8.90 2.59
CA ARG A 77 -12.92 7.43 2.70
C ARG A 77 -12.33 7.01 4.06
N ARG A 78 -11.20 7.61 4.43
CA ARG A 78 -10.56 7.31 5.71
C ARG A 78 -11.38 7.74 6.91
N GLN A 79 -12.06 8.88 6.84
CA GLN A 79 -12.99 9.33 7.87
C GLN A 79 -14.12 8.32 8.07
N ALA A 80 -14.76 7.88 6.99
CA ALA A 80 -15.83 6.86 7.06
C ALA A 80 -15.37 5.56 7.71
N GLU A 81 -14.16 5.08 7.37
CA GLU A 81 -13.56 3.90 8.03
C GLU A 81 -13.34 4.11 9.54
N LEU A 82 -12.90 5.30 9.95
CA LEU A 82 -12.69 5.63 11.35
C LEU A 82 -14.01 5.70 12.10
N GLU A 83 -15.03 6.32 11.50
CA GLU A 83 -16.38 6.41 12.07
C GLU A 83 -17.02 5.03 12.26
N ALA A 84 -16.87 4.14 11.28
CA ALA A 84 -17.31 2.74 11.39
C ALA A 84 -16.65 1.98 12.57
N LYS A 85 -15.45 2.43 12.99
CA LYS A 85 -14.73 1.91 14.17
C LYS A 85 -14.99 2.72 15.45
N GLY A 86 -16.01 3.58 15.45
CA GLY A 86 -16.36 4.44 16.59
C GLY A 86 -15.39 5.60 16.87
N LYS A 87 -14.46 5.89 15.94
CA LYS A 87 -13.45 6.95 16.08
C LYS A 87 -13.85 8.16 15.23
N ARG A 88 -14.47 9.17 15.83
CA ARG A 88 -14.84 10.41 15.13
C ARG A 88 -13.66 11.36 15.03
N GLN A 89 -13.36 11.83 13.82
CA GLN A 89 -12.35 12.85 13.55
C GLN A 89 -12.84 13.79 12.45
N ALA A 90 -12.45 15.07 12.54
CA ALA A 90 -12.72 16.02 11.47
C ALA A 90 -11.96 15.65 10.20
N VAL A 91 -12.59 15.79 9.04
CA VAL A 91 -12.02 15.39 7.74
C VAL A 91 -10.72 16.15 7.42
N GLU A 92 -10.63 17.41 7.82
CA GLU A 92 -9.43 18.25 7.62
C GLU A 92 -8.23 17.73 8.43
N ARG A 93 -8.47 17.17 9.62
CA ARG A 93 -7.44 16.52 10.42
C ARG A 93 -6.96 15.24 9.77
N VAL A 94 -7.89 14.44 9.27
CA VAL A 94 -7.59 13.20 8.55
C VAL A 94 -6.80 13.51 7.28
N GLN A 95 -7.20 14.53 6.52
CA GLN A 95 -6.52 14.95 5.30
C GLN A 95 -5.06 15.35 5.58
N ARG A 96 -4.83 16.24 6.57
CA ARG A 96 -3.48 16.65 6.95
C ARG A 96 -2.59 15.47 7.37
N ALA A 97 -3.16 14.50 8.09
CA ALA A 97 -2.42 13.31 8.49
C ALA A 97 -2.03 12.43 7.28
N ILE A 98 -2.92 12.30 6.28
CA ILE A 98 -2.65 11.57 5.04
C ILE A 98 -1.55 12.29 4.25
N GLU A 99 -1.68 13.60 4.01
CA GLU A 99 -0.70 14.39 3.26
C GLU A 99 0.69 14.37 3.91
N GLN A 100 0.75 14.47 5.24
CA GLN A 100 2.00 14.38 5.98
C GLN A 100 2.65 13.01 5.85
N ARG A 101 1.84 11.95 5.86
CA ARG A 101 2.32 10.60 5.66
C ARG A 101 2.84 10.40 4.24
N ASP A 102 2.10 10.85 3.23
CA ASP A 102 2.51 10.73 1.83
C ASP A 102 3.84 11.44 1.58
N LYS A 103 3.98 12.68 2.05
CA LYS A 103 5.27 13.41 1.98
C LYS A 103 6.41 12.65 2.66
N SER A 104 6.14 12.02 3.81
CA SER A 104 7.13 11.19 4.49
C SER A 104 7.47 9.94 3.70
N ASP A 105 6.49 9.29 3.07
CA ASP A 105 6.68 8.09 2.27
C ASP A 105 7.42 8.38 0.95
N GLU A 106 7.13 9.52 0.30
CA GLU A 106 7.80 10.01 -0.92
C GLU A 106 9.26 10.44 -0.65
N GLY A 107 9.49 11.08 0.49
CA GLY A 107 10.82 11.58 0.89
C GLY A 107 11.76 10.52 1.47
N ARG A 108 11.38 9.24 1.51
CA ARG A 108 12.27 8.18 2.00
C ARG A 108 13.48 8.01 1.11
N GLU A 109 14.63 7.89 1.73
CA GLU A 109 15.89 7.56 1.03
C GLU A 109 15.84 6.12 0.46
N ILE A 110 15.21 5.20 1.19
CA ILE A 110 15.08 3.79 0.81
C ILE A 110 13.60 3.43 0.58
N GLY A 111 13.27 2.99 -0.63
CA GLY A 111 11.92 2.59 -1.03
C GLY A 111 10.90 3.74 -0.96
N PRO A 112 11.18 4.90 -1.61
CA PRO A 112 10.21 5.99 -1.65
C PRO A 112 8.92 5.57 -2.33
N LEU A 113 7.82 6.21 -1.92
CA LEU A 113 6.52 6.05 -2.59
C LEU A 113 6.57 6.73 -3.94
N ARG A 114 6.67 5.94 -4.99
CA ARG A 114 6.61 6.41 -6.39
C ARG A 114 6.11 5.30 -7.31
N PRO A 115 5.49 5.65 -8.44
CA PRO A 115 5.13 4.64 -9.42
C PRO A 115 6.40 3.98 -10.00
N ALA A 116 6.32 2.69 -10.29
CA ALA A 116 7.32 2.04 -11.14
C ALA A 116 7.17 2.54 -12.58
N ASN A 117 8.25 2.52 -13.37
CA ASN A 117 8.22 3.04 -14.74
C ASN A 117 7.22 2.31 -15.65
N ASP A 118 6.94 1.05 -15.35
CA ASP A 118 6.02 0.16 -16.04
C ASP A 118 4.66 0.00 -15.31
N ALA A 119 4.40 0.82 -14.30
CA ALA A 119 3.14 0.77 -13.57
C ALA A 119 1.99 1.44 -14.35
N ILE A 120 0.84 0.80 -14.34
CA ILE A 120 -0.41 1.39 -14.81
C ILE A 120 -0.94 2.31 -13.70
N ILE A 121 -1.05 3.60 -14.00
CA ILE A 121 -1.61 4.58 -13.05
C ILE A 121 -3.13 4.52 -13.12
N VAL A 122 -3.76 4.31 -11.98
CA VAL A 122 -5.22 4.21 -11.85
C VAL A 122 -5.72 5.29 -10.89
N ASP A 123 -6.33 6.32 -11.44
CA ASP A 123 -7.07 7.30 -10.63
C ASP A 123 -8.40 6.67 -10.20
N THR A 124 -8.60 6.63 -8.89
CA THR A 124 -9.76 6.05 -8.24
C THR A 124 -10.68 7.11 -7.62
N THR A 125 -10.46 8.40 -7.90
CA THR A 125 -11.17 9.52 -7.27
C THR A 125 -12.69 9.38 -7.37
N GLN A 126 -13.19 8.98 -8.54
CA GLN A 126 -14.62 8.84 -8.82
C GLN A 126 -15.12 7.39 -8.82
N LEU A 127 -14.29 6.44 -8.38
CA LEU A 127 -14.59 5.01 -8.48
C LEU A 127 -14.92 4.41 -7.11
N GLY A 128 -15.93 3.56 -7.07
CA GLY A 128 -16.18 2.64 -5.96
C GLY A 128 -15.18 1.48 -5.93
N VAL A 129 -15.21 0.70 -4.85
CA VAL A 129 -14.28 -0.44 -4.68
C VAL A 129 -14.45 -1.46 -5.80
N GLU A 130 -15.70 -1.82 -6.12
CA GLU A 130 -16.04 -2.79 -7.16
C GLU A 130 -15.54 -2.33 -8.53
N GLU A 131 -15.73 -1.06 -8.88
CA GLU A 131 -15.29 -0.49 -10.15
C GLU A 131 -13.76 -0.48 -10.29
N VAL A 132 -13.05 -0.21 -9.18
CA VAL A 132 -11.59 -0.33 -9.15
C VAL A 132 -11.16 -1.77 -9.40
N VAL A 133 -11.76 -2.73 -8.69
CA VAL A 133 -11.45 -4.16 -8.85
C VAL A 133 -11.69 -4.61 -10.29
N GLU A 134 -12.85 -4.29 -10.88
CA GLU A 134 -13.15 -4.62 -12.27
C GLU A 134 -12.13 -4.01 -13.24
N LYS A 135 -11.73 -2.76 -13.03
CA LYS A 135 -10.74 -2.09 -13.87
C LYS A 135 -9.38 -2.79 -13.81
N LEU A 136 -8.94 -3.18 -12.60
CA LEU A 136 -7.69 -3.91 -12.42
C LEU A 136 -7.76 -5.31 -13.06
N LEU A 137 -8.86 -6.03 -12.87
CA LEU A 137 -9.07 -7.36 -13.45
C LEU A 137 -9.01 -7.32 -14.97
N ARG A 138 -9.68 -6.38 -15.62
CA ARG A 138 -9.61 -6.22 -17.09
C ARG A 138 -8.18 -6.07 -17.57
N CYS A 139 -7.37 -5.24 -16.90
CA CYS A 139 -5.96 -5.07 -17.26
C CYS A 139 -5.17 -6.38 -17.14
N VAL A 140 -5.44 -7.18 -16.11
CA VAL A 140 -4.80 -8.48 -15.91
C VAL A 140 -5.22 -9.46 -17.01
N GLU A 141 -6.50 -9.57 -17.31
CA GLU A 141 -7.05 -10.47 -18.33
C GLU A 141 -6.51 -10.14 -19.71
N GLU A 142 -6.47 -8.85 -20.09
CA GLU A 142 -5.89 -8.39 -21.36
C GLU A 142 -4.41 -8.77 -21.48
N LYS A 143 -3.64 -8.70 -20.39
CA LYS A 143 -2.24 -9.08 -20.41
C LYS A 143 -2.05 -10.60 -20.50
N CYS A 144 -2.88 -11.35 -19.79
CA CYS A 144 -2.86 -12.82 -19.87
C CYS A 144 -3.22 -13.31 -21.27
N SER A 145 -4.22 -12.70 -21.92
CA SER A 145 -4.65 -13.06 -23.28
C SER A 145 -3.59 -12.78 -24.36
N LYS A 146 -2.67 -11.84 -24.10
CA LYS A 146 -1.57 -11.51 -25.03
C LYS A 146 -0.34 -12.40 -24.87
N LYS A 147 -0.27 -13.19 -23.80
CA LYS A 147 0.86 -14.09 -23.49
C LYS A 147 0.62 -15.54 -23.93
N GLY A 148 -0.62 -15.90 -24.35
CA GLY A 148 -0.99 -17.21 -24.89
C GLY A 148 -1.08 -17.18 -26.38
#